data_4d3479a7fe1d8b0b742c3f9525be8a51
#
_entry.id   4d3479a7fe1d8b0b742c3f9525be8a51
#
_cell.length_a   1.000
_cell.length_b   1.000
_cell.length_c   1.000
_cell.angle_alpha   90.00
_cell.angle_beta   90.00
_cell.angle_gamma   90.00
#
_symmetry.space_group_name_H-M   'P 1'
#
loop_
_entity.id
_entity.type
_entity.pdbx_description
1 polymer ?
#
loop_
_entity_poly.entity_id
_entity_poly.type
_entity_poly.pdbx_seq_one_letter_code
_entity_poly.pdbx_strand_id
1 'polypeptide(L)'
;LAEEYGKDLYLFLKHVGTEHISTAFTLKSRFDAITGKLGLGTNLSDRLLQLIVGILPNHLPKRMNAFRDRYQHHLLLRMDGAGIEEARRYLASIFPSATGDFFECDDEEAAAAFRHRYAVGGGTVRYRATHPDTVENIVALDMALPRNTLDWREAPPEGVEENIVRRIPCGHFLCQVFHYEYAVKKGADWMDIEHRIIAHLSGRGIEFPSEHNVGHLYEAKPVLAEFYRSLDPTNTLTPGIGHTSKRRNWA
;
A
#
# COMPACT_ATOMS: atom_id res chain seq x y z
N LEU A 1 -9.59 4.52 -5.56
CA LEU A 1 -8.80 3.52 -6.29
C LEU A 1 -9.38 2.11 -6.16
N ALA A 2 -9.63 1.61 -4.93
CA ALA A 2 -10.18 0.27 -4.72
C ALA A 2 -11.53 0.04 -5.42
N GLU A 3 -12.38 1.05 -5.51
CA GLU A 3 -13.66 0.96 -6.20
C GLU A 3 -13.54 1.01 -7.72
N GLU A 4 -12.51 1.70 -8.21
CA GLU A 4 -12.28 1.83 -9.65
C GLU A 4 -11.51 0.63 -10.21
N TYR A 5 -10.58 0.05 -9.43
CA TYR A 5 -9.61 -0.93 -9.90
C TYR A 5 -9.49 -2.20 -9.05
N GLY A 6 -10.19 -2.32 -7.94
CA GLY A 6 -10.04 -3.42 -6.97
C GLY A 6 -11.31 -4.15 -6.56
N LYS A 7 -12.48 -3.88 -7.18
CA LYS A 7 -13.75 -4.53 -6.81
C LYS A 7 -13.71 -6.05 -6.98
N ASP A 8 -13.09 -6.54 -8.03
CA ASP A 8 -12.95 -7.97 -8.28
C ASP A 8 -12.10 -8.65 -7.20
N LEU A 9 -10.99 -8.03 -6.78
CA LEU A 9 -10.19 -8.52 -5.66
C LEU A 9 -11.00 -8.51 -4.35
N TYR A 10 -11.75 -7.45 -4.08
CA TYR A 10 -12.63 -7.40 -2.93
C TYR A 10 -13.66 -8.54 -2.94
N LEU A 11 -14.31 -8.76 -4.07
CA LEU A 11 -15.30 -9.83 -4.23
C LEU A 11 -14.66 -11.22 -4.14
N PHE A 12 -13.46 -11.39 -4.70
CA PHE A 12 -12.69 -12.61 -4.53
C PHE A 12 -12.41 -12.89 -3.04
N LEU A 13 -11.91 -11.91 -2.30
CA LEU A 13 -11.67 -12.04 -0.86
C LEU A 13 -12.96 -12.34 -0.06
N LYS A 14 -14.07 -11.76 -0.48
CA LYS A 14 -15.39 -11.99 0.17
C LYS A 14 -15.91 -13.40 -0.02
N HIS A 15 -15.76 -13.98 -1.20
CA HIS A 15 -16.43 -15.22 -1.58
C HIS A 15 -15.52 -16.46 -1.64
N VAL A 16 -14.23 -16.24 -1.86
CA VAL A 16 -13.24 -17.33 -2.03
C VAL A 16 -12.26 -17.39 -0.84
N GLY A 17 -11.98 -16.26 -0.21
CA GLY A 17 -11.07 -16.17 0.93
C GLY A 17 -9.63 -15.84 0.55
N THR A 18 -8.78 -15.66 1.57
CA THR A 18 -7.38 -15.26 1.39
C THR A 18 -6.47 -16.44 1.05
N GLU A 19 -6.86 -17.67 1.40
CA GLU A 19 -6.07 -18.89 1.22
C GLU A 19 -5.81 -19.23 -0.25
N HIS A 20 -6.68 -18.80 -1.16
CA HIS A 20 -6.57 -19.08 -2.60
C HIS A 20 -5.95 -17.93 -3.40
N ILE A 21 -5.55 -16.82 -2.74
CA ILE A 21 -5.09 -15.63 -3.42
C ILE A 21 -3.78 -15.86 -4.21
N SER A 22 -2.85 -16.62 -3.64
CA SER A 22 -1.58 -16.97 -4.30
C SER A 22 -1.79 -17.83 -5.55
N THR A 23 -2.75 -18.74 -5.50
CA THR A 23 -3.13 -19.57 -6.64
C THR A 23 -3.75 -18.73 -7.74
N ALA A 24 -4.66 -17.81 -7.40
CA ALA A 24 -5.28 -16.89 -8.36
C ALA A 24 -4.23 -16.01 -9.05
N PHE A 25 -3.29 -15.43 -8.31
CA PHE A 25 -2.20 -14.65 -8.89
C PHE A 25 -1.27 -15.49 -9.75
N THR A 26 -0.98 -16.73 -9.38
CA THR A 26 -0.18 -17.65 -10.19
C THR A 26 -0.86 -17.95 -11.53
N LEU A 27 -2.16 -18.24 -11.51
CA LEU A 27 -2.94 -18.51 -12.73
C LEU A 27 -2.99 -17.26 -13.63
N LYS A 28 -3.24 -16.09 -13.04
CA LYS A 28 -3.20 -14.80 -13.74
C LYS A 28 -1.85 -14.57 -14.42
N SER A 29 -0.76 -14.74 -13.68
CA SER A 29 0.61 -14.56 -14.19
C SER A 29 0.92 -15.53 -15.34
N ARG A 30 0.50 -16.80 -15.26
CA ARG A 30 0.67 -17.76 -16.34
C ARG A 30 -0.13 -17.38 -17.58
N PHE A 31 -1.36 -16.92 -17.41
CA PHE A 31 -2.20 -16.42 -18.50
C PHE A 31 -1.52 -15.25 -19.21
N ASP A 32 -1.08 -14.24 -18.47
CA ASP A 32 -0.39 -13.05 -19.02
C ASP A 32 0.93 -13.42 -19.71
N ALA A 33 1.67 -14.40 -19.20
CA ALA A 33 2.88 -14.91 -19.85
C ALA A 33 2.59 -15.58 -21.20
N ILE A 34 1.49 -16.35 -21.30
CA ILE A 34 1.07 -16.98 -22.55
C ILE A 34 0.61 -15.93 -23.55
N THR A 35 -0.27 -15.03 -23.14
CA THR A 35 -0.81 -13.97 -24.02
C THR A 35 0.30 -13.01 -24.50
N GLY A 36 1.30 -12.73 -23.65
CA GLY A 36 2.49 -11.97 -24.05
C GLY A 36 3.30 -12.66 -25.16
N LYS A 37 3.49 -13.99 -25.06
CA LYS A 37 4.17 -14.76 -26.12
C LYS A 37 3.38 -14.79 -27.43
N LEU A 38 2.07 -14.69 -27.37
CA LEU A 38 1.19 -14.64 -28.55
C LEU A 38 1.04 -13.21 -29.11
N GLY A 39 1.74 -12.21 -28.58
CA GLY A 39 1.67 -10.82 -29.03
C GLY A 39 0.40 -10.07 -28.62
N LEU A 40 -0.43 -10.64 -27.73
CA LEU A 40 -1.69 -10.04 -27.26
C LEU A 40 -1.48 -9.04 -26.09
N GLY A 41 -0.23 -8.87 -25.64
CA GLY A 41 0.16 -7.99 -24.53
C GLY A 41 0.32 -8.72 -23.20
N THR A 42 1.15 -8.16 -22.34
CA THR A 42 1.55 -8.76 -21.05
C THR A 42 0.56 -8.51 -19.89
N ASN A 43 -0.43 -7.61 -20.08
CA ASN A 43 -1.41 -7.21 -19.06
C ASN A 43 -2.85 -7.44 -19.56
N LEU A 44 -3.06 -8.45 -20.40
CA LEU A 44 -4.39 -8.71 -20.98
C LEU A 44 -5.40 -9.09 -19.88
N SER A 45 -4.97 -9.86 -18.88
CA SER A 45 -5.83 -10.22 -17.75
C SER A 45 -6.31 -8.98 -16.98
N ASP A 46 -5.43 -8.00 -16.73
CA ASP A 46 -5.80 -6.77 -16.04
C ASP A 46 -6.82 -5.94 -16.83
N ARG A 47 -6.66 -5.87 -18.15
CA ARG A 47 -7.62 -5.17 -19.01
C ARG A 47 -8.98 -5.85 -19.01
N LEU A 48 -9.03 -7.17 -19.10
CA LEU A 48 -10.28 -7.94 -19.04
C LEU A 48 -10.96 -7.81 -17.68
N LEU A 49 -10.21 -7.96 -16.60
CA LEU A 49 -10.73 -7.77 -15.24
C LEU A 49 -11.21 -6.33 -15.02
N GLN A 50 -10.54 -5.33 -15.62
CA GLN A 50 -10.97 -3.94 -15.51
C GLN A 50 -12.32 -3.70 -16.21
N LEU A 51 -12.60 -4.35 -17.34
CA LEU A 51 -13.93 -4.31 -17.96
C LEU A 51 -15.00 -4.88 -17.04
N ILE A 52 -14.69 -6.00 -16.37
CA ILE A 52 -15.60 -6.61 -15.39
C ILE A 52 -15.83 -5.66 -14.21
N VAL A 53 -14.77 -5.07 -13.66
CA VAL A 53 -14.86 -4.09 -12.55
C VAL A 53 -15.79 -2.93 -12.92
N GLY A 54 -15.76 -2.47 -14.17
CA GLY A 54 -16.61 -1.38 -14.65
C GLY A 54 -18.12 -1.67 -14.59
N ILE A 55 -18.52 -2.93 -14.71
CA ILE A 55 -19.93 -3.35 -14.68
C ILE A 55 -20.40 -3.88 -13.32
N LEU A 56 -19.46 -4.15 -12.40
CA LEU A 56 -19.80 -4.62 -11.06
C LEU A 56 -20.43 -3.48 -10.23
N PRO A 57 -21.45 -3.79 -9.40
CA PRO A 57 -22.02 -2.82 -8.48
C PRO A 57 -20.99 -2.38 -7.44
N ASN A 58 -21.32 -1.31 -6.72
CA ASN A 58 -20.50 -0.86 -5.60
C ASN A 58 -20.44 -1.99 -4.54
N HIS A 59 -19.25 -2.29 -4.07
CA HIS A 59 -18.98 -3.41 -3.17
C HIS A 59 -19.06 -3.04 -1.70
N LEU A 60 -19.05 -1.75 -1.39
CA LEU A 60 -19.14 -1.27 -0.01
C LEU A 60 -20.61 -1.15 0.45
N PRO A 61 -20.89 -1.39 1.73
CA PRO A 61 -22.18 -1.09 2.35
C PRO A 61 -22.61 0.36 2.14
N LYS A 62 -23.93 0.60 2.09
CA LYS A 62 -24.50 1.93 1.78
C LYS A 62 -24.00 3.04 2.71
N ARG A 63 -23.90 2.75 4.01
CA ARG A 63 -23.44 3.73 5.02
C ARG A 63 -21.98 4.10 4.81
N MET A 64 -21.13 3.13 4.50
CA MET A 64 -19.72 3.37 4.18
C MET A 64 -19.56 4.22 2.91
N ASN A 65 -20.39 3.95 1.89
CA ASN A 65 -20.41 4.78 0.68
C ASN A 65 -20.80 6.23 0.99
N ALA A 66 -21.82 6.43 1.81
CA ALA A 66 -22.25 7.77 2.20
C ALA A 66 -21.14 8.54 2.94
N PHE A 67 -20.38 7.87 3.80
CA PHE A 67 -19.24 8.49 4.48
C PHE A 67 -18.09 8.79 3.52
N ARG A 68 -17.76 7.86 2.61
CA ARG A 68 -16.76 8.07 1.57
C ARG A 68 -17.09 9.30 0.70
N ASP A 69 -18.34 9.46 0.31
CA ASP A 69 -18.77 10.56 -0.55
C ASP A 69 -18.78 11.91 0.19
N ARG A 70 -18.96 11.86 1.51
CA ARG A 70 -19.03 13.06 2.35
C ARG A 70 -17.68 13.55 2.84
N TYR A 71 -16.75 12.65 3.14
CA TYR A 71 -15.47 12.97 3.77
C TYR A 71 -14.28 12.55 2.91
N GLN A 72 -13.24 13.39 2.91
CA GLN A 72 -12.02 13.13 2.14
C GLN A 72 -11.08 12.13 2.82
N HIS A 73 -11.06 12.10 4.15
CA HIS A 73 -10.18 11.23 4.95
C HIS A 73 -11.01 10.29 5.80
N HIS A 74 -10.56 9.03 5.88
CA HIS A 74 -11.25 7.98 6.62
C HIS A 74 -10.27 7.28 7.55
N LEU A 75 -10.63 7.16 8.83
CA LEU A 75 -9.89 6.40 9.82
C LEU A 75 -10.73 5.20 10.26
N LEU A 76 -10.16 4.01 10.13
CA LEU A 76 -10.74 2.78 10.65
C LEU A 76 -10.14 2.51 12.03
N LEU A 77 -10.98 2.44 13.05
CA LEU A 77 -10.59 2.11 14.42
C LEU A 77 -11.12 0.72 14.77
N ARG A 78 -10.22 -0.17 15.20
CA ARG A 78 -10.59 -1.44 15.82
C ARG A 78 -10.27 -1.36 17.29
N MET A 79 -11.30 -1.46 18.13
CA MET A 79 -11.19 -1.40 19.57
C MET A 79 -11.55 -2.75 20.18
N ASP A 80 -11.02 -3.04 21.36
CA ASP A 80 -11.28 -4.28 22.10
C ASP A 80 -11.40 -4.01 23.60
N GLY A 81 -12.09 -4.91 24.31
CA GLY A 81 -12.24 -4.86 25.76
C GLY A 81 -12.81 -3.54 26.28
N ALA A 82 -12.23 -3.02 27.36
CA ALA A 82 -12.63 -1.76 27.98
C ALA A 82 -12.42 -0.53 27.07
N GLY A 83 -11.52 -0.62 26.10
CA GLY A 83 -11.24 0.45 25.15
C GLY A 83 -12.44 0.80 24.24
N ILE A 84 -13.39 -0.12 24.06
CA ILE A 84 -14.59 0.12 23.24
C ILE A 84 -15.41 1.29 23.81
N GLU A 85 -15.75 1.23 25.10
CA GLU A 85 -16.56 2.27 25.75
C GLU A 85 -15.80 3.59 25.89
N GLU A 86 -14.50 3.55 26.08
CA GLU A 86 -13.66 4.74 26.13
C GLU A 86 -13.61 5.43 24.78
N ALA A 87 -13.37 4.68 23.71
CA ALA A 87 -13.37 5.21 22.33
C ALA A 87 -14.73 5.79 21.95
N ARG A 88 -15.83 5.09 22.28
CA ARG A 88 -17.20 5.55 22.03
C ARG A 88 -17.47 6.90 22.69
N ARG A 89 -17.14 7.02 23.97
CA ARG A 89 -17.31 8.29 24.72
C ARG A 89 -16.45 9.40 24.16
N TYR A 90 -15.20 9.11 23.82
CA TYR A 90 -14.29 10.09 23.24
C TYR A 90 -14.80 10.58 21.88
N LEU A 91 -15.14 9.66 20.97
CA LEU A 91 -15.65 10.03 19.65
C LEU A 91 -16.97 10.80 19.73
N ALA A 92 -17.89 10.41 20.63
CA ALA A 92 -19.12 11.14 20.84
C ALA A 92 -18.91 12.55 21.43
N SER A 93 -17.77 12.80 22.07
CA SER A 93 -17.44 14.14 22.60
C SER A 93 -16.93 15.12 21.53
N ILE A 94 -16.43 14.61 20.40
CA ILE A 94 -15.86 15.41 19.32
C ILE A 94 -16.68 15.38 18.03
N PHE A 95 -17.58 14.39 17.87
CA PHE A 95 -18.42 14.22 16.68
C PHE A 95 -19.91 14.11 17.07
N PRO A 96 -20.83 14.50 16.13
CA PRO A 96 -20.55 15.13 14.85
C PRO A 96 -19.98 16.54 15.00
N SER A 97 -19.18 16.95 14.02
CA SER A 97 -18.61 18.29 13.94
C SER A 97 -18.78 18.89 12.54
N ALA A 98 -18.39 20.14 12.35
CA ALA A 98 -18.45 20.79 11.03
C ALA A 98 -17.56 20.07 9.99
N THR A 99 -16.52 19.36 10.44
CA THR A 99 -15.49 18.76 9.56
C THR A 99 -15.42 17.24 9.65
N GLY A 100 -16.25 16.60 10.47
CA GLY A 100 -16.16 15.16 10.66
C GLY A 100 -17.36 14.53 11.35
N ASP A 101 -17.46 13.23 11.23
CA ASP A 101 -18.47 12.39 11.85
C ASP A 101 -17.91 10.98 12.06
N PHE A 102 -18.59 10.13 12.82
CA PHE A 102 -18.23 8.73 12.99
C PHE A 102 -19.46 7.83 13.05
N PHE A 103 -19.28 6.56 12.82
CA PHE A 103 -20.28 5.55 13.10
C PHE A 103 -19.61 4.24 13.53
N GLU A 104 -20.32 3.47 14.33
CA GLU A 104 -19.93 2.12 14.67
C GLU A 104 -20.38 1.17 13.57
N CYS A 105 -19.44 0.39 13.04
CA CYS A 105 -19.74 -0.63 12.04
C CYS A 105 -20.46 -1.82 12.68
N ASP A 106 -21.45 -2.35 11.98
CA ASP A 106 -21.88 -3.72 12.24
C ASP A 106 -20.85 -4.73 11.72
N ASP A 107 -21.09 -6.02 11.96
CA ASP A 107 -20.14 -7.08 11.57
C ASP A 107 -19.90 -7.14 10.06
N GLU A 108 -20.91 -6.88 9.23
CA GLU A 108 -20.77 -6.87 7.78
C GLU A 108 -19.94 -5.66 7.32
N GLU A 109 -20.20 -4.49 7.87
CA GLU A 109 -19.46 -3.26 7.58
C GLU A 109 -18.01 -3.34 8.07
N ALA A 110 -17.77 -3.88 9.26
CA ALA A 110 -16.43 -4.10 9.79
C ALA A 110 -15.61 -5.05 8.87
N ALA A 111 -16.20 -6.17 8.48
CA ALA A 111 -15.59 -7.10 7.56
C ALA A 111 -15.36 -6.46 6.16
N ALA A 112 -16.27 -5.61 5.70
CA ALA A 112 -16.14 -4.89 4.44
C ALA A 112 -14.99 -3.88 4.50
N ALA A 113 -14.84 -3.13 5.60
CA ALA A 113 -13.76 -2.17 5.81
C ALA A 113 -12.38 -2.82 5.69
N PHE A 114 -12.18 -3.95 6.37
CA PHE A 114 -10.90 -4.66 6.32
C PHE A 114 -10.61 -5.27 4.94
N ARG A 115 -11.62 -5.82 4.25
CA ARG A 115 -11.44 -6.31 2.87
C ARG A 115 -11.12 -5.17 1.90
N HIS A 116 -11.78 -4.03 2.06
CA HIS A 116 -11.52 -2.84 1.23
C HIS A 116 -10.07 -2.36 1.34
N ARG A 117 -9.48 -2.39 2.54
CA ARG A 117 -8.07 -2.08 2.76
C ARG A 117 -7.14 -2.92 1.85
N TYR A 118 -7.36 -4.22 1.76
CA TYR A 118 -6.57 -5.09 0.87
C TYR A 118 -6.81 -4.81 -0.62
N ALA A 119 -8.03 -4.42 -0.98
CA ALA A 119 -8.36 -4.09 -2.36
C ALA A 119 -7.65 -2.82 -2.89
N VAL A 120 -7.21 -1.92 -2.01
CA VAL A 120 -6.45 -0.72 -2.40
C VAL A 120 -5.12 -1.11 -3.05
N GLY A 121 -4.32 -1.97 -2.41
CA GLY A 121 -3.03 -2.39 -2.95
C GLY A 121 -3.16 -3.10 -4.30
N GLY A 122 -4.13 -4.02 -4.44
CA GLY A 122 -4.42 -4.65 -5.74
C GLY A 122 -4.88 -3.65 -6.81
N GLY A 123 -5.62 -2.64 -6.39
CA GLY A 123 -6.09 -1.56 -7.26
C GLY A 123 -4.93 -0.73 -7.84
N THR A 124 -3.86 -0.50 -7.08
CA THR A 124 -2.69 0.25 -7.56
C THR A 124 -1.95 -0.51 -8.66
N VAL A 125 -1.74 -1.82 -8.46
CA VAL A 125 -1.11 -2.67 -9.48
C VAL A 125 -1.92 -2.65 -10.78
N ARG A 126 -3.25 -2.77 -10.67
CA ARG A 126 -4.15 -2.70 -11.83
C ARG A 126 -4.15 -1.33 -12.48
N TYR A 127 -4.13 -0.26 -11.70
CA TYR A 127 -4.05 1.11 -12.21
C TYR A 127 -2.84 1.26 -13.15
N ARG A 128 -1.65 0.84 -12.71
CA ARG A 128 -0.45 0.84 -13.57
C ARG A 128 -0.65 -0.02 -14.82
N ALA A 129 -1.14 -1.24 -14.68
CA ALA A 129 -1.28 -2.19 -15.79
C ALA A 129 -2.27 -1.72 -16.87
N THR A 130 -3.27 -0.93 -16.49
CA THR A 130 -4.30 -0.40 -17.41
C THR A 130 -4.00 0.99 -17.94
N HIS A 131 -2.94 1.65 -17.45
CA HIS A 131 -2.51 2.99 -17.88
C HIS A 131 -1.07 3.03 -18.40
N PRO A 132 -0.66 2.11 -19.30
CA PRO A 132 0.73 2.02 -19.77
C PRO A 132 1.21 3.27 -20.52
N ASP A 133 0.27 4.05 -21.07
CA ASP A 133 0.58 5.26 -21.84
C ASP A 133 0.79 6.50 -20.96
N THR A 134 0.35 6.47 -19.71
CA THR A 134 0.42 7.61 -18.80
C THR A 134 1.25 7.34 -17.54
N VAL A 135 1.40 6.07 -17.15
CA VAL A 135 2.12 5.62 -15.94
C VAL A 135 3.35 4.81 -16.33
N GLU A 136 4.51 5.26 -15.90
CA GLU A 136 5.77 4.53 -16.06
C GLU A 136 5.90 3.42 -15.02
N ASN A 137 5.79 3.79 -13.76
CA ASN A 137 5.93 2.87 -12.64
C ASN A 137 5.15 3.36 -11.41
N ILE A 138 5.02 2.49 -10.41
CA ILE A 138 4.59 2.85 -9.07
C ILE A 138 5.82 2.81 -8.16
N VAL A 139 6.10 3.92 -7.50
CA VAL A 139 7.05 3.98 -6.39
C VAL A 139 6.24 3.80 -5.11
N ALA A 140 6.51 2.71 -4.40
CA ALA A 140 5.82 2.36 -3.16
C ALA A 140 6.80 2.44 -1.99
N LEU A 141 6.51 3.30 -1.02
CA LEU A 141 7.37 3.55 0.14
C LEU A 141 6.62 3.23 1.44
N ASP A 142 7.25 2.42 2.27
CA ASP A 142 6.83 2.17 3.64
C ASP A 142 7.68 3.03 4.57
N MET A 143 7.05 4.02 5.19
CA MET A 143 7.72 5.07 5.97
C MET A 143 7.33 4.96 7.43
N ALA A 144 8.31 4.94 8.34
CA ALA A 144 8.07 5.16 9.75
C ALA A 144 8.37 6.61 10.11
N LEU A 145 7.34 7.36 10.44
CA LEU A 145 7.49 8.74 10.90
C LEU A 145 8.09 8.80 12.31
N PRO A 146 8.84 9.85 12.65
CA PRO A 146 9.26 10.08 14.04
C PRO A 146 8.06 10.06 14.99
N ARG A 147 8.26 9.51 16.18
CA ARG A 147 7.19 9.41 17.19
C ARG A 147 6.60 10.79 17.50
N ASN A 148 5.27 10.83 17.61
CA ASN A 148 4.48 12.06 17.86
C ASN A 148 4.51 13.09 16.72
N THR A 149 4.82 12.68 15.50
CA THR A 149 4.68 13.55 14.33
C THR A 149 3.21 13.89 14.12
N LEU A 150 2.87 15.18 14.13
CA LEU A 150 1.51 15.67 13.84
C LEU A 150 1.32 15.92 12.33
N ASP A 151 2.36 16.38 11.66
CA ASP A 151 2.37 16.58 10.21
C ASP A 151 2.75 15.26 9.51
N TRP A 152 1.75 14.40 9.34
CA TRP A 152 1.91 13.10 8.70
C TRP A 152 1.77 13.15 7.18
N ARG A 153 1.32 14.27 6.65
CA ARG A 153 1.16 14.46 5.20
C ARG A 153 2.50 14.76 4.57
N GLU A 154 2.93 13.88 3.68
CA GLU A 154 4.18 14.05 2.96
C GLU A 154 3.91 14.63 1.57
N ALA A 155 4.64 15.69 1.25
CA ALA A 155 4.71 16.25 -0.09
C ALA A 155 6.03 15.80 -0.75
N PRO A 156 6.00 15.40 -2.02
CA PRO A 156 7.24 15.18 -2.77
C PRO A 156 8.11 16.44 -2.78
N PRO A 157 9.44 16.29 -2.89
CA PRO A 157 10.34 17.43 -3.02
C PRO A 157 10.08 18.21 -4.31
N GLU A 158 10.55 19.46 -4.35
CA GLU A 158 10.46 20.32 -5.53
C GLU A 158 11.05 19.62 -6.77
N GLY A 159 10.39 19.77 -7.90
CA GLY A 159 10.79 19.16 -9.17
C GLY A 159 10.45 17.64 -9.28
N VAL A 160 9.76 17.08 -8.32
CA VAL A 160 9.22 15.69 -8.40
C VAL A 160 7.72 15.69 -8.64
N GLU A 161 7.00 16.66 -8.07
CA GLU A 161 5.52 16.71 -8.11
C GLU A 161 4.95 16.66 -9.54
N GLU A 162 5.56 17.37 -10.49
CA GLU A 162 5.12 17.40 -11.89
C GLU A 162 5.25 16.05 -12.61
N ASN A 163 6.02 15.12 -12.03
CA ASN A 163 6.21 13.77 -12.52
C ASN A 163 5.32 12.74 -11.82
N ILE A 164 4.47 13.17 -10.88
CA ILE A 164 3.54 12.30 -10.16
C ILE A 164 2.13 12.48 -10.74
N VAL A 165 1.61 11.40 -11.33
CA VAL A 165 0.24 11.36 -11.89
C VAL A 165 -0.80 11.21 -10.79
N ARG A 166 -0.50 10.39 -9.78
CA ARG A 166 -1.41 10.09 -8.66
C ARG A 166 -0.63 9.74 -7.40
N ARG A 167 -1.11 10.23 -6.26
CA ARG A 167 -0.63 9.85 -4.92
C ARG A 167 -1.70 9.04 -4.20
N ILE A 168 -1.28 7.97 -3.55
CA ILE A 168 -2.17 7.04 -2.84
C ILE A 168 -1.62 6.86 -1.43
N PRO A 169 -1.98 7.75 -0.48
CA PRO A 169 -1.55 7.64 0.90
C PRO A 169 -2.49 6.73 1.70
N CYS A 170 -1.90 5.84 2.48
CA CYS A 170 -2.58 5.14 3.56
C CYS A 170 -1.59 4.90 4.70
N GLY A 171 -2.05 4.45 5.86
CA GLY A 171 -1.13 4.25 6.98
C GLY A 171 -1.77 3.68 8.23
N HIS A 172 -0.89 3.35 9.17
CA HIS A 172 -1.21 2.82 10.50
C HIS A 172 -0.86 3.87 11.56
N PHE A 173 -1.83 4.70 11.96
CA PHE A 173 -1.58 5.85 12.83
C PHE A 173 -1.03 5.48 14.22
N LEU A 174 -1.40 4.32 14.78
CA LEU A 174 -0.92 3.93 16.10
C LEU A 174 0.58 3.62 16.15
N CYS A 175 1.16 3.11 15.07
CA CYS A 175 2.60 2.89 14.97
C CYS A 175 3.32 3.92 14.10
N GLN A 176 2.59 4.89 13.55
CA GLN A 176 3.08 5.96 12.66
C GLN A 176 3.82 5.42 11.43
N VAL A 177 3.36 4.29 10.90
CA VAL A 177 3.84 3.71 9.64
C VAL A 177 2.89 4.07 8.52
N PHE A 178 3.41 4.69 7.49
CA PHE A 178 2.64 5.15 6.35
C PHE A 178 3.10 4.49 5.06
N HIS A 179 2.15 4.14 4.23
CA HIS A 179 2.37 3.60 2.88
C HIS A 179 1.99 4.67 1.89
N TYR A 180 2.97 5.17 1.15
CA TYR A 180 2.75 6.12 0.07
C TYR A 180 3.10 5.47 -1.25
N GLU A 181 2.14 5.43 -2.14
CA GLU A 181 2.34 4.95 -3.50
C GLU A 181 2.22 6.12 -4.47
N TYR A 182 3.25 6.32 -5.27
CA TYR A 182 3.35 7.37 -6.26
C TYR A 182 3.29 6.77 -7.65
N ALA A 183 2.23 7.06 -8.40
CA ALA A 183 2.17 6.72 -9.82
C ALA A 183 3.03 7.73 -10.60
N VAL A 184 4.15 7.26 -11.12
CA VAL A 184 5.11 8.09 -11.86
C VAL A 184 4.68 8.21 -13.31
N LYS A 185 4.77 9.43 -13.85
CA LYS A 185 4.40 9.79 -15.22
C LYS A 185 5.24 9.03 -16.25
N LYS A 186 4.60 8.63 -17.34
CA LYS A 186 5.25 7.96 -18.47
C LYS A 186 6.43 8.76 -19.01
N GLY A 187 7.57 8.09 -19.18
CA GLY A 187 8.82 8.67 -19.66
C GLY A 187 9.69 9.36 -18.60
N ALA A 188 9.22 9.48 -17.35
CA ALA A 188 10.04 9.99 -16.26
C ALA A 188 10.93 8.87 -15.68
N ASP A 189 12.10 9.25 -15.19
CA ASP A 189 13.02 8.33 -14.50
C ASP A 189 12.50 8.05 -13.09
N TRP A 190 11.75 6.96 -12.96
CA TRP A 190 11.11 6.58 -11.69
C TRP A 190 12.14 6.22 -10.61
N MET A 191 13.34 5.75 -10.96
CA MET A 191 14.39 5.43 -10.00
C MET A 191 15.01 6.71 -9.41
N ASP A 192 15.29 7.73 -10.24
CA ASP A 192 15.72 9.04 -9.76
C ASP A 192 14.66 9.67 -8.86
N ILE A 193 13.39 9.61 -9.26
CA ILE A 193 12.26 10.09 -8.46
C ILE A 193 12.20 9.40 -7.10
N GLU A 194 12.32 8.07 -7.06
CA GLU A 194 12.34 7.29 -5.81
C GLU A 194 13.50 7.74 -4.91
N HIS A 195 14.72 7.83 -5.44
CA HIS A 195 15.89 8.25 -4.69
C HIS A 195 15.75 9.68 -4.14
N ARG A 196 15.20 10.60 -4.91
CA ARG A 196 14.97 11.98 -4.46
C ARG A 196 13.93 12.06 -3.36
N ILE A 197 12.84 11.28 -3.46
CA ILE A 197 11.82 11.19 -2.41
C ILE A 197 12.45 10.61 -1.13
N ILE A 198 13.17 9.48 -1.22
CA ILE A 198 13.84 8.85 -0.08
C ILE A 198 14.83 9.81 0.58
N ALA A 199 15.66 10.51 -0.19
CA ALA A 199 16.61 11.48 0.35
C ALA A 199 15.92 12.63 1.08
N HIS A 200 14.84 13.17 0.50
CA HIS A 200 14.04 14.24 1.12
C HIS A 200 13.43 13.79 2.46
N LEU A 201 12.80 12.61 2.47
CA LEU A 201 12.12 12.10 3.66
C LEU A 201 13.13 11.68 4.74
N SER A 202 14.27 11.09 4.36
CA SER A 202 15.37 10.75 5.29
C SER A 202 15.93 12.00 5.98
N GLY A 203 16.03 13.13 5.27
CA GLY A 203 16.42 14.41 5.86
C GLY A 203 15.47 14.94 6.94
N ARG A 204 14.23 14.42 6.98
CA ARG A 204 13.21 14.70 8.01
C ARG A 204 13.22 13.68 9.16
N GLY A 205 14.16 12.76 9.17
CA GLY A 205 14.26 11.70 10.18
C GLY A 205 13.27 10.54 9.99
N ILE A 206 12.70 10.40 8.79
CA ILE A 206 11.79 9.29 8.45
C ILE A 206 12.62 8.05 8.16
N GLU A 207 12.22 6.93 8.72
CA GLU A 207 12.91 5.65 8.60
C GLU A 207 12.32 4.79 7.48
N PHE A 208 13.21 4.10 6.76
CA PHE A 208 12.86 3.16 5.68
C PHE A 208 13.69 1.89 5.78
N PRO A 209 13.15 0.75 5.34
CA PRO A 209 11.74 0.46 5.21
C PRO A 209 11.15 0.18 6.58
N SER A 210 9.86 0.38 6.77
CA SER A 210 9.22 0.07 8.04
C SER A 210 8.59 -1.32 8.09
N GLU A 211 7.98 -1.80 6.99
CA GLU A 211 7.29 -3.09 6.96
C GLU A 211 7.73 -4.00 5.82
N HIS A 212 7.89 -3.48 4.59
CA HIS A 212 8.16 -4.26 3.39
C HIS A 212 9.50 -3.90 2.76
N ASN A 213 10.03 -4.80 1.93
CA ASN A 213 11.29 -4.62 1.21
C ASN A 213 12.54 -4.42 2.09
N VAL A 214 12.45 -4.81 3.36
CA VAL A 214 13.62 -4.79 4.27
C VAL A 214 14.74 -5.57 3.64
N GLY A 215 15.86 -4.89 3.42
CA GLY A 215 17.06 -5.51 2.92
C GLY A 215 17.13 -5.79 1.42
N HIS A 216 16.12 -5.42 0.63
CA HIS A 216 16.18 -5.53 -0.83
C HIS A 216 16.43 -4.19 -1.51
N LEU A 217 15.69 -3.15 -1.14
CA LEU A 217 15.79 -1.82 -1.72
C LEU A 217 16.62 -0.86 -0.87
N TYR A 218 16.84 -1.19 0.40
CA TYR A 218 17.43 -0.27 1.38
C TYR A 218 18.70 -0.84 2.00
N GLU A 219 19.66 0.04 2.24
CA GLU A 219 20.91 -0.31 2.94
C GLU A 219 20.61 -0.58 4.42
N ALA A 220 21.16 -1.67 4.95
CA ALA A 220 21.06 -1.96 6.37
C ALA A 220 21.89 -0.96 7.18
N LYS A 221 21.30 -0.35 8.20
CA LYS A 221 22.07 0.46 9.16
C LYS A 221 23.19 -0.36 9.78
N PRO A 222 24.33 0.25 10.16
CA PRO A 222 25.48 -0.48 10.71
C PRO A 222 25.09 -1.42 11.85
N VAL A 223 24.27 -0.96 12.79
CA VAL A 223 23.80 -1.79 13.92
C VAL A 223 23.01 -3.02 13.47
N LEU A 224 22.23 -2.91 12.40
CA LEU A 224 21.47 -4.02 11.85
C LEU A 224 22.39 -4.99 11.10
N ALA A 225 23.35 -4.48 10.34
CA ALA A 225 24.37 -5.31 9.69
C ALA A 225 25.21 -6.11 10.69
N GLU A 226 25.59 -5.49 11.82
CA GLU A 226 26.30 -6.16 12.91
C GLU A 226 25.43 -7.24 13.57
N PHE A 227 24.14 -6.95 13.79
CA PHE A 227 23.19 -7.91 14.30
C PHE A 227 23.05 -9.13 13.37
N TYR A 228 22.94 -8.93 12.07
CA TYR A 228 22.93 -10.04 11.11
C TYR A 228 24.18 -10.89 11.18
N ARG A 229 25.35 -10.27 11.28
CA ARG A 229 26.62 -11.00 11.45
C ARG A 229 26.68 -11.83 12.75
N SER A 230 26.10 -11.30 13.81
CA SER A 230 26.04 -12.01 15.10
C SER A 230 25.16 -13.25 15.07
N LEU A 231 24.05 -13.21 14.31
CA LEU A 231 23.09 -14.30 14.18
C LEU A 231 23.52 -15.35 13.14
N ASP A 232 24.15 -14.92 12.06
CA ASP A 232 24.61 -15.77 10.96
C ASP A 232 26.08 -15.48 10.61
N PRO A 233 27.03 -15.93 11.43
CA PRO A 233 28.45 -15.69 11.20
C PRO A 233 28.96 -16.25 9.86
N THR A 234 28.26 -17.22 9.31
CA THR A 234 28.61 -17.88 8.04
C THR A 234 28.00 -17.20 6.83
N ASN A 235 27.09 -16.26 7.04
CA ASN A 235 26.31 -15.57 5.97
C ASN A 235 25.66 -16.55 5.01
N THR A 236 24.87 -17.50 5.55
CA THR A 236 24.24 -18.56 4.77
C THR A 236 22.72 -18.45 4.73
N LEU A 237 22.09 -17.73 5.67
CA LEU A 237 20.65 -17.63 5.76
C LEU A 237 20.08 -16.63 4.74
N THR A 238 20.63 -15.43 4.70
CA THR A 238 20.12 -14.35 3.82
C THR A 238 21.28 -13.50 3.26
N PRO A 239 22.19 -14.06 2.45
CA PRO A 239 23.34 -13.32 1.94
C PRO A 239 22.93 -12.09 1.14
N GLY A 240 23.48 -10.92 1.47
CA GLY A 240 23.23 -9.67 0.77
C GLY A 240 21.97 -8.92 1.23
N ILE A 241 21.27 -9.40 2.26
CA ILE A 241 20.15 -8.66 2.83
C ILE A 241 20.63 -7.30 3.35
N GLY A 242 19.85 -6.24 3.11
CA GLY A 242 20.24 -4.89 3.51
C GLY A 242 21.48 -4.36 2.80
N HIS A 243 21.74 -4.83 1.57
CA HIS A 243 22.96 -4.50 0.80
C HIS A 243 24.27 -4.90 1.51
N THR A 244 24.18 -5.85 2.44
CA THR A 244 25.36 -6.42 3.10
C THR A 244 26.13 -7.38 2.16
N SER A 245 27.23 -7.95 2.66
CA SER A 245 28.02 -8.89 1.86
C SER A 245 27.20 -10.11 1.41
N LYS A 246 27.38 -10.52 0.15
CA LYS A 246 26.85 -11.78 -0.40
C LYS A 246 27.84 -12.95 -0.23
N ARG A 247 29.02 -12.68 0.31
CA ARG A 247 30.10 -13.68 0.42
C ARG A 247 29.98 -14.46 1.72
N ARG A 248 30.36 -15.72 1.65
CA ARG A 248 30.46 -16.59 2.83
C ARG A 248 31.36 -15.96 3.89
N ASN A 249 30.98 -16.10 5.17
CA ASN A 249 31.68 -15.53 6.33
C ASN A 249 31.87 -14.01 6.23
N TRP A 250 30.99 -13.30 5.48
CA TRP A 250 30.99 -11.84 5.31
C TRP A 250 32.28 -11.25 4.67
N ALA A 251 33.11 -12.08 4.09
CA ALA A 251 34.42 -11.71 3.53
C ALA A 251 34.31 -10.88 2.23
#